data_34166d981bf572d75eadbc7c240c143e
#
_entry.id   34166d981bf572d75eadbc7c240c143e
#
_cell.length_a   1.000
_cell.length_b   1.000
_cell.length_c   1.000
_cell.angle_alpha   90.00
_cell.angle_beta   90.00
_cell.angle_gamma   90.00
#
_symmetry.space_group_name_H-M   'P 1'
#
loop_
_entity.id
_entity.type
_entity.pdbx_description
1 polymer ?
#
loop_
_entity_poly.entity_id
_entity_poly.type
_entity_poly.pdbx_seq_one_letter_code
_entity_poly.pdbx_strand_id
1 'polypeptide(L)'
;MNNDGSGNILQTNSLLPPHEWTDEFKTRLAEALHIKKSEIRNHESIAFFDVIVTNPPFGSKIPIKDKNILEQFELAHIWENDKTTGTWRMTERLQSSVPPEILFIERCSQFLVPGGRMGIVLPDSILGSPGLGYIREWLIQNHRIIASVDLHVDTFQPHNGTQTSVLFLQKKTAAQKDKEAATGQM
;
A
#
# COMPACT_ATOMS: atom_id res chain seq x y z
N MET A 1 18.49 30.54 -1.67
CA MET A 1 17.25 30.06 -1.01
C MET A 1 17.57 28.68 -0.48
N ASN A 2 17.58 28.50 0.84
CA ASN A 2 17.75 27.17 1.42
C ASN A 2 16.44 26.42 1.21
N ASN A 3 16.39 25.54 0.24
CA ASN A 3 15.27 24.60 0.09
C ASN A 3 15.51 23.46 1.09
N ASP A 4 15.06 23.65 2.32
CA ASP A 4 15.13 22.66 3.41
C ASP A 4 14.06 21.56 3.28
N GLY A 5 13.26 21.60 2.21
CA GLY A 5 12.18 20.65 1.98
C GLY A 5 10.93 20.87 2.83
N SER A 6 10.94 21.84 3.77
CA SER A 6 9.79 22.06 4.67
C SER A 6 8.50 22.42 3.92
N GLY A 7 8.61 23.08 2.77
CA GLY A 7 7.47 23.39 1.89
C GLY A 7 6.78 22.17 1.28
N ASN A 8 7.43 21.00 1.29
CA ASN A 8 6.92 19.77 0.69
C ASN A 8 6.31 18.81 1.73
N ILE A 9 6.22 19.23 2.99
CA ILE A 9 5.56 18.46 4.03
C ILE A 9 4.06 18.77 4.00
N LEU A 10 3.26 17.76 3.65
CA LEU A 10 1.81 17.85 3.58
C LEU A 10 1.19 16.92 4.60
N GLN A 11 0.25 17.42 5.41
CA GLN A 11 -0.45 16.64 6.41
C GLN A 11 -1.86 16.29 5.92
N THR A 12 -2.17 15.00 5.88
CA THR A 12 -3.53 14.49 5.63
C THR A 12 -3.67 13.07 6.17
N ASN A 13 -4.90 12.58 6.28
CA ASN A 13 -5.16 11.16 6.40
C ASN A 13 -5.11 10.54 4.98
N SER A 14 -3.99 9.93 4.63
CA SER A 14 -3.77 9.35 3.30
C SER A 14 -4.64 8.14 2.99
N LEU A 15 -5.30 7.53 3.99
CA LEU A 15 -6.26 6.45 3.78
C LEU A 15 -7.65 6.94 3.35
N LEU A 16 -7.96 8.24 3.53
CA LEU A 16 -9.22 8.80 3.03
C LEU A 16 -9.30 8.71 1.50
N PRO A 17 -10.51 8.57 0.94
CA PRO A 17 -10.72 8.72 -0.50
C PRO A 17 -10.22 10.08 -0.99
N PRO A 18 -9.57 10.16 -2.15
CA PRO A 18 -9.03 11.43 -2.66
C PRO A 18 -10.07 12.55 -2.81
N HIS A 19 -11.34 12.21 -3.00
CA HIS A 19 -12.42 13.21 -3.06
C HIS A 19 -12.71 13.84 -1.68
N GLU A 20 -12.40 13.16 -0.59
CA GLU A 20 -12.54 13.65 0.79
C GLU A 20 -11.32 14.45 1.29
N TRP A 21 -10.21 14.46 0.55
CA TRP A 21 -9.08 15.30 0.89
C TRP A 21 -9.46 16.78 0.84
N THR A 22 -8.96 17.55 1.79
CA THR A 22 -9.26 18.98 1.86
C THR A 22 -8.78 19.73 0.62
N ASP A 23 -9.47 20.79 0.28
CA ASP A 23 -9.11 21.65 -0.85
C ASP A 23 -7.71 22.24 -0.73
N GLU A 24 -7.32 22.61 0.49
CA GLU A 24 -5.98 23.09 0.80
C GLU A 24 -4.92 22.02 0.51
N PHE A 25 -5.13 20.80 1.00
CA PHE A 25 -4.21 19.68 0.73
C PHE A 25 -4.07 19.41 -0.76
N LYS A 26 -5.19 19.30 -1.50
CA LYS A 26 -5.19 19.09 -2.94
C LYS A 26 -4.46 20.20 -3.70
N THR A 27 -4.62 21.44 -3.29
CA THR A 27 -3.94 22.58 -3.92
C THR A 27 -2.44 22.49 -3.71
N ARG A 28 -1.99 22.30 -2.46
CA ARG A 28 -0.56 22.18 -2.15
C ARG A 28 0.09 20.94 -2.80
N LEU A 29 -0.64 19.83 -2.85
CA LEU A 29 -0.16 18.62 -3.52
C LEU A 29 0.01 18.86 -5.03
N ALA A 30 -0.98 19.50 -5.67
CA ALA A 30 -0.93 19.83 -7.08
C ALA A 30 0.23 20.79 -7.41
N GLU A 31 0.48 21.79 -6.57
CA GLU A 31 1.63 22.68 -6.69
C GLU A 31 2.96 21.94 -6.57
N ALA A 32 3.09 21.07 -5.56
CA ALA A 32 4.31 20.30 -5.32
C ALA A 32 4.61 19.32 -6.47
N LEU A 33 3.58 18.77 -7.11
CA LEU A 33 3.69 17.83 -8.22
C LEU A 33 3.68 18.50 -9.60
N HIS A 34 3.48 19.82 -9.69
CA HIS A 34 3.32 20.56 -10.94
C HIS A 34 2.20 20.02 -11.84
N ILE A 35 1.08 19.61 -11.25
CA ILE A 35 -0.12 19.11 -11.93
C ILE A 35 -1.33 20.01 -11.66
N LYS A 36 -2.42 19.78 -12.40
CA LYS A 36 -3.68 20.48 -12.11
C LYS A 36 -4.41 19.80 -10.94
N LYS A 37 -4.97 20.59 -10.02
CA LYS A 37 -5.79 20.09 -8.91
C LYS A 37 -6.95 19.20 -9.41
N SER A 38 -7.50 19.49 -10.59
CA SER A 38 -8.58 18.70 -11.21
C SER A 38 -8.15 17.29 -11.63
N GLU A 39 -6.86 16.99 -11.64
CA GLU A 39 -6.34 15.65 -11.92
C GLU A 39 -6.40 14.74 -10.70
N ILE A 40 -6.52 15.30 -9.50
CA ILE A 40 -6.67 14.56 -8.24
C ILE A 40 -8.15 14.25 -8.01
N ARG A 41 -8.64 13.12 -8.51
CA ARG A 41 -10.09 12.77 -8.48
C ARG A 41 -10.40 11.55 -7.64
N ASN A 42 -9.75 10.44 -7.90
CA ASN A 42 -10.00 9.14 -7.30
C ASN A 42 -8.69 8.37 -7.09
N HIS A 43 -8.76 7.16 -6.55
CA HIS A 43 -7.58 6.33 -6.29
C HIS A 43 -6.81 5.92 -7.56
N GLU A 44 -7.45 5.90 -8.72
CA GLU A 44 -6.77 5.60 -10.00
C GLU A 44 -5.95 6.79 -10.51
N SER A 45 -6.34 8.01 -10.12
CA SER A 45 -5.70 9.26 -10.56
C SER A 45 -4.60 9.77 -9.63
N ILE A 46 -4.15 8.99 -8.65
CA ILE A 46 -3.15 9.40 -7.65
C ILE A 46 -1.79 8.70 -7.79
N ALA A 47 -1.53 8.09 -8.93
CA ALA A 47 -0.23 7.50 -9.24
C ALA A 47 0.77 8.59 -9.63
N PHE A 48 1.41 9.21 -8.65
CA PHE A 48 2.26 10.39 -8.85
C PHE A 48 3.74 10.15 -8.57
N PHE A 49 4.09 9.08 -7.85
CA PHE A 49 5.44 8.92 -7.31
C PHE A 49 6.19 7.79 -7.98
N ASP A 50 7.44 8.05 -8.37
CA ASP A 50 8.37 7.03 -8.87
C ASP A 50 8.93 6.18 -7.73
N VAL A 51 9.08 6.76 -6.54
CA VAL A 51 9.66 6.11 -5.37
C VAL A 51 8.86 6.48 -4.12
N ILE A 52 8.52 5.45 -3.32
CA ILE A 52 7.92 5.60 -2.00
C ILE A 52 8.80 4.89 -0.97
N VAL A 53 9.09 5.57 0.14
CA VAL A 53 9.71 4.96 1.33
C VAL A 53 8.83 5.27 2.52
N THR A 54 8.41 4.24 3.25
CA THR A 54 7.44 4.43 4.34
C THR A 54 7.60 3.41 5.46
N ASN A 55 7.27 3.86 6.65
CA ASN A 55 7.06 3.04 7.83
C ASN A 55 5.64 3.34 8.33
N PRO A 56 4.64 2.58 7.85
CA PRO A 56 3.26 2.81 8.25
C PRO A 56 3.05 2.49 9.73
N PRO A 57 1.98 3.04 10.37
CA PRO A 57 1.63 2.65 11.71
C PRO A 57 1.25 1.17 11.76
N PHE A 58 1.81 0.42 12.72
CA PHE A 58 1.43 -0.97 12.98
C PHE A 58 0.35 -1.02 14.04
N GLY A 59 -0.68 -1.82 13.83
CA GLY A 59 -1.53 -2.03 14.96
C GLY A 59 -2.88 -2.65 14.72
N SER A 60 -2.98 -3.89 15.15
CA SER A 60 -4.27 -4.53 15.45
C SER A 60 -5.10 -3.79 16.52
N LYS A 61 -4.48 -2.86 17.28
CA LYS A 61 -5.15 -2.09 18.35
C LYS A 61 -5.98 -0.91 17.83
N ILE A 62 -5.73 -0.43 16.60
CA ILE A 62 -6.44 0.69 15.98
C ILE A 62 -6.89 0.32 14.56
N PRO A 63 -7.68 -0.77 14.41
CA PRO A 63 -8.12 -1.19 13.09
C PRO A 63 -9.05 -0.15 12.46
N ILE A 64 -8.93 0.02 11.17
CA ILE A 64 -9.84 0.85 10.38
C ILE A 64 -11.15 0.10 10.20
N LYS A 65 -12.27 0.78 10.53
CA LYS A 65 -13.64 0.24 10.43
C LYS A 65 -14.55 1.07 9.52
N ASP A 66 -14.08 2.25 9.13
CA ASP A 66 -14.83 3.14 8.27
C ASP A 66 -15.01 2.52 6.89
N LYS A 67 -16.27 2.28 6.53
CA LYS A 67 -16.65 1.62 5.29
C LYS A 67 -16.21 2.40 4.06
N ASN A 68 -16.33 3.74 4.09
CA ASN A 68 -15.90 4.60 2.98
C ASN A 68 -14.39 4.48 2.72
N ILE A 69 -13.61 4.27 3.80
CA ILE A 69 -12.18 4.00 3.65
C ILE A 69 -11.98 2.59 3.09
N LEU A 70 -12.61 1.58 3.67
CA LEU A 70 -12.38 0.18 3.30
C LEU A 70 -12.75 -0.14 1.85
N GLU A 71 -13.84 0.44 1.34
CA GLU A 71 -14.33 0.21 -0.03
C GLU A 71 -13.32 0.56 -1.14
N GLN A 72 -12.28 1.33 -0.82
CA GLN A 72 -11.24 1.71 -1.78
C GLN A 72 -10.15 0.65 -1.97
N PHE A 73 -10.14 -0.40 -1.14
CA PHE A 73 -9.02 -1.33 -1.04
C PHE A 73 -9.44 -2.76 -1.30
N GLU A 74 -8.79 -3.41 -2.25
CA GLU A 74 -8.94 -4.84 -2.51
C GLU A 74 -8.55 -5.67 -1.29
N LEU A 75 -7.48 -5.26 -0.58
CA LEU A 75 -7.01 -5.91 0.64
C LEU A 75 -7.97 -5.76 1.83
N ALA A 76 -8.95 -4.87 1.75
CA ALA A 76 -10.01 -4.76 2.74
C ALA A 76 -11.18 -5.72 2.50
N HIS A 77 -11.23 -6.40 1.37
CA HIS A 77 -12.22 -7.42 1.11
C HIS A 77 -11.87 -8.75 1.79
N ILE A 78 -12.89 -9.60 1.96
CA ILE A 78 -12.68 -10.98 2.40
C ILE A 78 -12.11 -11.77 1.24
N TRP A 79 -11.00 -12.46 1.49
CA TRP A 79 -10.38 -13.36 0.54
C TRP A 79 -10.59 -14.80 0.98
N GLU A 80 -10.99 -15.65 0.07
CA GLU A 80 -11.21 -17.07 0.30
C GLU A 80 -10.09 -17.88 -0.32
N ASN A 81 -9.53 -18.82 0.45
CA ASN A 81 -8.51 -19.74 -0.03
C ASN A 81 -9.15 -21.00 -0.59
N ASP A 82 -8.92 -21.29 -1.86
CA ASP A 82 -9.24 -22.60 -2.44
C ASP A 82 -8.20 -23.62 -1.96
N LYS A 83 -8.61 -24.47 -1.05
CA LYS A 83 -7.75 -25.49 -0.44
C LYS A 83 -7.21 -26.53 -1.44
N THR A 84 -7.86 -26.65 -2.60
CA THR A 84 -7.46 -27.60 -3.64
C THR A 84 -6.30 -27.06 -4.48
N THR A 85 -6.38 -25.78 -4.84
CA THR A 85 -5.38 -25.11 -5.69
C THR A 85 -4.39 -24.27 -4.88
N GLY A 86 -4.71 -23.94 -3.63
CA GLY A 86 -3.94 -23.01 -2.79
C GLY A 86 -4.07 -21.54 -3.18
N THR A 87 -4.92 -21.22 -4.15
CA THR A 87 -5.09 -19.86 -4.65
C THR A 87 -6.06 -19.06 -3.79
N TRP A 88 -5.84 -17.76 -3.69
CA TRP A 88 -6.73 -16.84 -2.99
C TRP A 88 -7.60 -16.08 -3.99
N ARG A 89 -8.88 -15.93 -3.67
CA ARG A 89 -9.84 -15.17 -4.48
C ARG A 89 -10.50 -14.09 -3.62
N MET A 90 -10.50 -12.87 -4.10
CA MET A 90 -11.23 -11.76 -3.50
C MET A 90 -12.74 -11.97 -3.67
N THR A 91 -13.50 -11.70 -2.62
CA THR A 91 -14.96 -11.66 -2.65
C THR A 91 -15.46 -10.22 -2.68
N GLU A 92 -16.74 -10.01 -2.96
CA GLU A 92 -17.36 -8.67 -2.89
C GLU A 92 -17.61 -8.19 -1.46
N ARG A 93 -17.39 -9.03 -0.45
CA ARG A 93 -17.66 -8.72 0.95
C ARG A 93 -16.48 -8.02 1.59
N LEU A 94 -16.74 -6.89 2.25
CA LEU A 94 -15.75 -6.20 3.06
C LEU A 94 -15.51 -6.90 4.40
N GLN A 95 -14.28 -6.83 4.88
CA GLN A 95 -13.96 -7.14 6.27
C GLN A 95 -14.58 -6.08 7.19
N SER A 96 -14.97 -6.46 8.40
CA SER A 96 -15.53 -5.53 9.38
C SER A 96 -14.51 -4.52 9.91
N SER A 97 -13.24 -4.87 9.84
CA SER A 97 -12.11 -4.02 10.24
C SER A 97 -10.81 -4.56 9.65
N VAL A 98 -9.88 -3.66 9.33
CA VAL A 98 -8.57 -4.00 8.76
C VAL A 98 -7.47 -3.23 9.48
N PRO A 99 -6.36 -3.86 9.88
CA PRO A 99 -5.18 -3.18 10.39
C PRO A 99 -4.65 -2.14 9.39
N PRO A 100 -4.24 -0.95 9.85
CA PRO A 100 -3.83 0.14 8.95
C PRO A 100 -2.64 -0.23 8.05
N GLU A 101 -1.67 -1.00 8.54
CA GLU A 101 -0.51 -1.43 7.78
C GLU A 101 -0.89 -2.19 6.50
N ILE A 102 -1.98 -2.97 6.53
CA ILE A 102 -2.48 -3.70 5.35
C ILE A 102 -2.99 -2.72 4.29
N LEU A 103 -3.78 -1.73 4.71
CA LEU A 103 -4.30 -0.70 3.80
C LEU A 103 -3.19 0.18 3.24
N PHE A 104 -2.14 0.46 4.03
CA PHE A 104 -0.99 1.23 3.57
C PHE A 104 -0.18 0.52 2.48
N ILE A 105 -0.12 -0.82 2.48
CA ILE A 105 0.49 -1.58 1.37
C ILE A 105 -0.17 -1.19 0.03
N GLU A 106 -1.48 -1.25 0.00
CA GLU A 106 -2.24 -0.96 -1.22
C GLU A 106 -2.26 0.55 -1.53
N ARG A 107 -2.42 1.42 -0.52
CA ARG A 107 -2.38 2.87 -0.72
C ARG A 107 -1.06 3.33 -1.32
N CYS A 108 0.06 2.82 -0.84
CA CYS A 108 1.37 3.13 -1.43
C CYS A 108 1.47 2.61 -2.87
N SER A 109 0.91 1.44 -3.15
CA SER A 109 0.82 0.94 -4.53
C SER A 109 -0.03 1.84 -5.43
N GLN A 110 -1.15 2.38 -4.94
CA GLN A 110 -1.97 3.33 -5.69
C GLN A 110 -1.21 4.63 -5.99
N PHE A 111 -0.37 5.10 -5.06
CA PHE A 111 0.46 6.28 -5.24
C PHE A 111 1.63 6.09 -6.22
N LEU A 112 2.09 4.87 -6.44
CA LEU A 112 3.19 4.58 -7.35
C LEU A 112 2.74 4.62 -8.81
N VAL A 113 3.56 5.23 -9.66
CA VAL A 113 3.44 5.06 -11.12
C VAL A 113 3.75 3.61 -11.52
N PRO A 114 3.23 3.11 -12.65
CA PRO A 114 3.65 1.82 -13.19
C PRO A 114 5.18 1.76 -13.37
N GLY A 115 5.84 0.74 -12.84
CA GLY A 115 7.31 0.63 -12.81
C GLY A 115 7.98 1.31 -11.61
N GLY A 116 7.26 2.11 -10.85
CA GLY A 116 7.74 2.77 -9.63
C GLY A 116 8.14 1.77 -8.53
N ARG A 117 8.97 2.22 -7.59
CA ARG A 117 9.55 1.38 -6.54
C ARG A 117 9.10 1.83 -5.16
N MET A 118 8.97 0.87 -4.26
CA MET A 118 8.59 1.14 -2.86
C MET A 118 9.49 0.35 -1.92
N GLY A 119 9.89 1.01 -0.82
CA GLY A 119 10.43 0.38 0.38
C GLY A 119 9.44 0.58 1.53
N ILE A 120 8.87 -0.51 2.04
CA ILE A 120 7.88 -0.46 3.10
C ILE A 120 8.30 -1.33 4.27
N VAL A 121 8.25 -0.78 5.49
CA VAL A 121 8.46 -1.54 6.72
C VAL A 121 7.17 -2.24 7.08
N LEU A 122 7.22 -3.55 7.29
CA LEU A 122 6.05 -4.37 7.63
C LEU A 122 6.35 -5.31 8.79
N PRO A 123 5.36 -5.61 9.64
CA PRO A 123 5.47 -6.72 10.60
C PRO A 123 5.69 -8.04 9.87
N ASP A 124 6.55 -8.90 10.41
CA ASP A 124 6.85 -10.22 9.83
C ASP A 124 5.63 -11.13 9.73
N SER A 125 4.61 -10.87 10.58
CA SER A 125 3.33 -11.57 10.47
C SER A 125 2.65 -11.40 9.11
N ILE A 126 2.82 -10.25 8.45
CA ILE A 126 2.30 -10.02 7.07
C ILE A 126 2.96 -11.00 6.10
N LEU A 127 4.28 -11.23 6.26
CA LEU A 127 5.06 -12.06 5.36
C LEU A 127 4.98 -13.55 5.70
N GLY A 128 4.73 -13.91 6.97
CA GLY A 128 4.83 -15.28 7.48
C GLY A 128 3.51 -15.95 7.88
N SER A 129 2.47 -15.20 8.32
CA SER A 129 1.25 -15.81 8.84
C SER A 129 0.43 -16.49 7.75
N PRO A 130 -0.01 -17.75 7.95
CA PRO A 130 -0.82 -18.48 6.97
C PRO A 130 -2.14 -17.77 6.64
N GLY A 131 -2.82 -17.18 7.63
CA GLY A 131 -4.07 -16.44 7.44
C GLY A 131 -3.95 -15.16 6.62
N LEU A 132 -2.74 -14.64 6.42
CA LEU A 132 -2.45 -13.45 5.63
C LEU A 132 -1.87 -13.78 4.23
N GLY A 133 -2.03 -15.02 3.78
CA GLY A 133 -1.58 -15.46 2.46
C GLY A 133 -2.12 -14.62 1.30
N TYR A 134 -3.34 -14.14 1.43
CA TYR A 134 -3.97 -13.28 0.41
C TYR A 134 -3.21 -11.97 0.17
N ILE A 135 -2.55 -11.41 1.18
CA ILE A 135 -1.75 -10.18 1.02
C ILE A 135 -0.52 -10.48 0.16
N ARG A 136 0.13 -11.63 0.40
CA ARG A 136 1.29 -12.05 -0.40
C ARG A 136 0.90 -12.36 -1.83
N GLU A 137 -0.26 -13.00 -2.03
CA GLU A 137 -0.84 -13.24 -3.36
C GLU A 137 -1.06 -11.90 -4.09
N TRP A 138 -1.75 -10.96 -3.44
CA TRP A 138 -1.99 -9.63 -3.99
C TRP A 138 -0.68 -8.90 -4.32
N LEU A 139 0.32 -8.99 -3.44
CA LEU A 139 1.64 -8.39 -3.66
C LEU A 139 2.31 -8.96 -4.90
N ILE A 140 2.32 -10.28 -5.08
CA ILE A 140 2.93 -10.96 -6.22
C ILE A 140 2.19 -10.64 -7.52
N GLN A 141 0.87 -10.54 -7.49
CA GLN A 141 0.06 -10.18 -8.65
C GLN A 141 0.34 -8.74 -9.12
N ASN A 142 0.55 -7.81 -8.19
CA ASN A 142 0.67 -6.38 -8.49
C ASN A 142 2.11 -5.87 -8.55
N HIS A 143 3.06 -6.59 -7.95
CA HIS A 143 4.44 -6.13 -7.81
C HIS A 143 5.44 -7.24 -8.14
N ARG A 144 6.63 -6.81 -8.55
CA ARG A 144 7.83 -7.61 -8.53
C ARG A 144 8.51 -7.39 -7.16
N ILE A 145 8.75 -8.46 -6.42
CA ILE A 145 9.50 -8.42 -5.18
C ILE A 145 10.98 -8.30 -5.53
N ILE A 146 11.64 -7.24 -5.04
CA ILE A 146 13.06 -6.97 -5.29
C ILE A 146 13.90 -7.59 -4.17
N ALA A 147 13.52 -7.33 -2.92
CA ALA A 147 14.20 -7.85 -1.73
C ALA A 147 13.28 -7.81 -0.51
N SER A 148 13.56 -8.67 0.45
CA SER A 148 13.07 -8.58 1.83
C SER A 148 14.28 -8.53 2.75
N VAL A 149 14.35 -7.52 3.60
CA VAL A 149 15.47 -7.31 4.54
C VAL A 149 14.90 -7.36 5.94
N ASP A 150 15.28 -8.40 6.69
CA ASP A 150 14.95 -8.55 8.10
C ASP A 150 15.63 -7.48 8.93
N LEU A 151 14.88 -6.83 9.82
CA LEU A 151 15.43 -5.83 10.73
C LEU A 151 15.70 -6.45 12.08
N HIS A 152 16.77 -5.97 12.74
CA HIS A 152 17.09 -6.42 14.09
C HIS A 152 15.91 -6.17 15.04
N VAL A 153 15.66 -7.11 15.94
CA VAL A 153 14.51 -7.07 16.88
C VAL A 153 14.46 -5.78 17.72
N ASP A 154 15.60 -5.16 17.97
CA ASP A 154 15.70 -3.92 18.74
C ASP A 154 15.53 -2.64 17.88
N THR A 155 15.31 -2.76 16.58
CA THR A 155 15.24 -1.59 15.69
C THR A 155 14.21 -0.55 16.15
N PHE A 156 13.10 -0.99 16.73
CA PHE A 156 12.02 -0.12 17.20
C PHE A 156 11.83 -0.11 18.72
N GLN A 157 12.80 -0.67 19.47
CA GLN A 157 12.78 -0.60 20.93
C GLN A 157 13.06 0.83 21.42
N PRO A 158 12.53 1.24 22.58
CA PRO A 158 11.62 0.49 23.47
C PRO A 158 10.13 0.58 23.08
N HIS A 159 9.79 1.26 21.99
CA HIS A 159 8.40 1.59 21.64
C HIS A 159 7.62 0.42 21.04
N ASN A 160 8.29 -0.45 20.33
CA ASN A 160 7.67 -1.60 19.67
C ASN A 160 8.64 -2.80 19.65
N GLY A 161 8.17 -3.95 20.13
CA GLY A 161 8.90 -5.23 20.10
C GLY A 161 8.51 -6.15 18.94
N THR A 162 7.77 -5.64 17.96
CA THR A 162 7.35 -6.43 16.80
C THR A 162 8.53 -6.64 15.85
N GLN A 163 8.81 -7.90 15.53
CA GLN A 163 9.77 -8.24 14.47
C GLN A 163 9.24 -7.71 13.13
N THR A 164 10.12 -7.08 12.38
CA THR A 164 9.77 -6.37 11.16
C THR A 164 10.79 -6.57 10.06
N SER A 165 10.33 -6.47 8.83
CA SER A 165 11.18 -6.47 7.64
C SER A 165 10.92 -5.25 6.76
N VAL A 166 11.92 -4.83 6.01
CA VAL A 166 11.73 -3.88 4.90
C VAL A 166 11.50 -4.67 3.62
N LEU A 167 10.34 -4.51 3.03
CA LEU A 167 10.01 -5.12 1.75
C LEU A 167 10.23 -4.11 0.62
N PHE A 168 11.12 -4.45 -0.33
CA PHE A 168 11.38 -3.67 -1.52
C PHE A 168 10.61 -4.24 -2.72
N LEU A 169 9.80 -3.39 -3.34
CA LEU A 169 8.85 -3.76 -4.38
C LEU A 169 8.99 -2.85 -5.59
N GLN A 170 8.65 -3.38 -6.77
CA GLN A 170 8.44 -2.60 -7.98
C GLN A 170 7.04 -2.85 -8.52
N LYS A 171 6.24 -1.82 -8.70
CA LYS A 171 4.89 -1.94 -9.27
C LYS A 171 4.97 -2.43 -10.71
N LYS A 172 4.24 -3.49 -11.02
CA LYS A 172 4.19 -4.02 -12.38
C LYS A 172 3.49 -3.06 -13.34
N THR A 173 3.98 -3.00 -14.56
CA THR A 173 3.29 -2.32 -15.66
C THR A 173 2.19 -3.24 -16.22
N ALA A 174 1.23 -2.66 -16.96
CA ALA A 174 0.21 -3.44 -17.64
C ALA A 174 0.82 -4.51 -18.56
N ALA A 175 1.82 -4.14 -19.36
CA ALA A 175 2.52 -5.07 -20.26
C ALA A 175 3.19 -6.25 -19.52
N GLN A 176 3.68 -6.04 -18.28
CA GLN A 176 4.25 -7.13 -17.47
C GLN A 176 3.15 -8.06 -16.96
N LYS A 177 2.03 -7.51 -16.48
CA LYS A 177 0.88 -8.32 -16.04
C LYS A 177 0.30 -9.16 -17.18
N ASP A 178 0.13 -8.55 -18.37
CA ASP A 178 -0.37 -9.25 -19.57
C ASP A 178 0.55 -10.40 -19.99
N LYS A 179 1.87 -10.15 -19.95
CA LYS A 179 2.87 -11.18 -20.26
C LYS A 179 2.82 -12.36 -19.29
N GLU A 180 2.74 -12.08 -17.99
CA GLU A 180 2.65 -13.13 -16.96
C GLU A 180 1.36 -13.93 -17.09
N ALA A 181 0.22 -13.26 -17.34
CA ALA A 181 -1.04 -13.92 -17.61
C ALA A 181 -0.98 -14.85 -18.83
N ALA A 182 -0.31 -14.44 -19.91
CA ALA A 182 -0.16 -15.22 -21.12
C ALA A 182 0.79 -16.43 -20.96
N THR A 183 1.78 -16.35 -20.06
CA THR A 183 2.78 -17.41 -19.86
C THR A 183 2.43 -18.37 -18.73
N GLY A 184 1.37 -18.10 -17.95
CA GLY A 184 1.01 -18.86 -16.75
C GLY A 184 2.09 -18.82 -15.65
N GLN A 185 3.02 -17.89 -15.74
CA GLN A 185 4.05 -17.63 -14.73
C GLN A 185 3.57 -16.50 -13.82
N MET A 186 3.07 -16.86 -12.66
CA MET A 186 2.91 -15.93 -11.53
C MET A 186 4.02 -16.18 -10.52
#